data_9e7826e4f27df95b65a812ffe80077a6
#
_entry.id   9e7826e4f27df95b65a812ffe80077a6
#
_cell.length_a   1.000
_cell.length_b   1.000
_cell.length_c   1.000
_cell.angle_alpha   90.00
_cell.angle_beta   90.00
_cell.angle_gamma   90.00
#
_symmetry.space_group_name_H-M   'P 1'
#
loop_
_entity.id
_entity.type
_entity.pdbx_description
1 polymer ?
#
loop_
_entity_poly.entity_id
_entity_poly.type
_entity_poly.pdbx_seq_one_letter_code
_entity_poly.pdbx_strand_id
1 'polypeptide(L)'
;MKKIWMIVLLAIGMIACTQRNTPTDTTDTGDSDTPGDTGISDDNVDDQNWSDTISIVWNGSTATVSGSNDSLEITNNGGYVTVNSSVTATCIVYLLSGNGQGQLTIYGSYRHNITLDGLTLTCSDGPAINNQCHKKCYLVINGTNTLTDGSSYASSTEDRKAAFFSEGQIIASGAGALNIKGNYKNGLCSDDYIRFTEGTGTIIITAVNKGIEANEGIYFEGGTFVINAGSEGIESDSILIISGGELFVQASDDAINSGDDMTISGGVVMAYSTGNDGLDANGNCYIKGGIVYAIGARSPEVAIDANTEERKQLYVQGGTIVAIGGLESGASLTQSCYSASSVSKNTWYALYSGSDLAFVFKTPSSLSSSTFVVSTSGTTSLKSGVTTSGGTSILNSYALSGPTVSGGSSVTLSSYSGGNSGGPGGGGGPGGRPGGW
;
A
#
# COMPACT_ATOMS: atom_id res chain seq x y z
N MET A 1 -29.93 -44.72 40.67
CA MET A 1 -29.03 -44.71 39.52
C MET A 1 -28.73 -43.22 39.20
N LYS A 2 -27.60 -42.69 39.70
CA LYS A 2 -27.17 -41.30 39.44
C LYS A 2 -26.27 -41.29 38.23
N LYS A 3 -26.66 -40.57 37.16
CA LYS A 3 -25.82 -40.33 36.00
C LYS A 3 -24.84 -39.20 36.34
N ILE A 4 -23.55 -39.54 36.32
CA ILE A 4 -22.45 -38.61 36.47
C ILE A 4 -22.17 -38.05 35.08
N TRP A 5 -22.27 -36.73 34.87
CA TRP A 5 -21.82 -36.02 33.70
C TRP A 5 -20.36 -35.64 33.91
N MET A 6 -19.50 -36.13 33.07
CA MET A 6 -18.08 -35.80 33.00
C MET A 6 -17.93 -34.58 32.11
N ILE A 7 -17.60 -33.46 32.72
CA ILE A 7 -17.25 -32.20 32.02
C ILE A 7 -15.78 -32.33 31.60
N VAL A 8 -15.54 -32.42 30.30
CA VAL A 8 -14.20 -32.32 29.73
C VAL A 8 -13.90 -30.84 29.60
N LEU A 9 -13.03 -30.29 30.46
CA LEU A 9 -12.44 -28.98 30.29
C LEU A 9 -11.40 -29.07 29.15
N LEU A 10 -11.71 -28.48 28.01
CA LEU A 10 -10.71 -28.22 26.99
C LEU A 10 -9.94 -26.96 27.42
N ALA A 11 -8.70 -27.14 27.86
CA ALA A 11 -7.78 -26.04 28.10
C ALA A 11 -7.32 -25.51 26.72
N ILE A 12 -7.86 -24.38 26.30
CA ILE A 12 -7.31 -23.62 25.16
C ILE A 12 -6.10 -22.89 25.74
N GLY A 13 -4.92 -23.37 25.36
CA GLY A 13 -3.67 -22.67 25.65
C GLY A 13 -3.63 -21.38 24.82
N MET A 14 -3.73 -20.24 25.51
CA MET A 14 -3.33 -18.96 24.93
C MET A 14 -1.81 -19.03 24.67
N ILE A 15 -1.44 -19.10 23.41
CA ILE A 15 -0.06 -18.81 23.00
C ILE A 15 0.04 -17.29 23.03
N ALA A 16 0.58 -16.76 24.14
CA ALA A 16 1.01 -15.37 24.18
C ALA A 16 2.08 -15.20 23.08
N CYS A 17 1.84 -14.28 22.17
CA CYS A 17 2.85 -13.78 21.27
C CYS A 17 3.97 -13.19 22.16
N THR A 18 5.07 -13.90 22.30
CA THR A 18 6.26 -13.38 22.97
C THR A 18 6.82 -12.30 22.07
N GLN A 19 6.83 -11.05 22.58
CA GLN A 19 7.66 -9.99 22.00
C GLN A 19 9.05 -10.59 21.75
N ARG A 20 9.44 -10.63 20.49
CA ARG A 20 10.79 -10.98 20.10
C ARG A 20 11.71 -9.90 20.69
N ASN A 21 12.54 -10.26 21.64
CA ASN A 21 13.66 -9.42 22.05
C ASN A 21 14.56 -9.29 20.81
N THR A 22 14.47 -8.14 20.14
CA THR A 22 15.48 -7.74 19.15
C THR A 22 16.82 -7.71 19.86
N PRO A 23 17.85 -8.39 19.34
CA PRO A 23 19.20 -8.16 19.82
C PRO A 23 19.52 -6.68 19.58
N THR A 24 19.78 -5.93 20.65
CA THR A 24 20.32 -4.58 20.53
C THR A 24 21.70 -4.68 19.90
N ASP A 25 21.79 -4.50 18.59
CA ASP A 25 23.05 -4.36 17.89
C ASP A 25 23.58 -2.94 18.15
N THR A 26 24.59 -2.84 19.00
CA THR A 26 25.15 -1.58 19.47
C THR A 26 26.30 -1.06 18.58
N THR A 27 26.48 -1.57 17.38
CA THR A 27 27.67 -1.27 16.56
C THR A 27 27.41 -0.53 15.24
N ASP A 28 26.14 -0.32 14.83
CA ASP A 28 25.83 0.50 13.67
C ASP A 28 25.39 1.91 14.10
N THR A 29 26.34 2.84 14.23
CA THR A 29 26.11 4.22 14.66
C THR A 29 25.57 5.14 13.55
N GLY A 30 25.10 4.60 12.44
CA GLY A 30 24.65 5.33 11.27
C GLY A 30 23.21 5.03 10.81
N ASP A 31 22.54 4.03 11.37
CA ASP A 31 21.21 3.64 10.97
C ASP A 31 20.22 4.07 12.06
N SER A 32 19.55 5.21 11.91
CA SER A 32 18.48 5.60 12.82
C SER A 32 17.19 4.88 12.38
N ASP A 33 16.88 3.77 13.03
CA ASP A 33 15.66 2.99 12.82
C ASP A 33 14.42 3.66 13.46
N THR A 34 14.33 4.99 13.45
CA THR A 34 13.20 5.69 14.08
C THR A 34 12.12 5.98 13.03
N PRO A 35 10.96 5.32 13.07
CA PRO A 35 9.82 5.68 12.25
C PRO A 35 9.38 7.12 12.57
N GLY A 36 9.23 7.96 11.53
CA GLY A 36 8.70 9.31 11.68
C GLY A 36 9.66 10.46 11.45
N ASP A 37 10.95 10.22 11.28
CA ASP A 37 11.89 11.25 10.81
C ASP A 37 11.77 11.38 9.28
N THR A 38 11.06 12.41 8.82
CA THR A 38 10.95 12.77 7.39
C THR A 38 12.27 13.28 6.81
N GLY A 39 13.34 13.26 7.59
CA GLY A 39 14.71 13.63 7.25
C GLY A 39 15.66 12.44 7.18
N ILE A 40 15.22 11.24 6.74
CA ILE A 40 16.08 10.05 6.63
C ILE A 40 17.09 10.27 5.49
N SER A 41 18.20 10.93 5.82
CA SER A 41 19.29 11.23 4.88
C SER A 41 19.97 9.97 4.34
N ASP A 42 19.78 8.83 5.01
CA ASP A 42 20.38 7.55 4.67
C ASP A 42 19.61 6.74 3.64
N ASP A 43 18.39 7.14 3.26
CA ASP A 43 17.56 6.40 2.32
C ASP A 43 17.82 6.77 0.85
N ASN A 44 18.73 7.70 0.59
CA ASN A 44 19.08 8.02 -0.78
C ASN A 44 20.02 6.94 -1.35
N VAL A 45 19.58 6.23 -2.38
CA VAL A 45 20.35 5.20 -3.06
C VAL A 45 21.66 5.75 -3.66
N ASP A 46 21.67 7.00 -4.10
CA ASP A 46 22.82 7.64 -4.72
C ASP A 46 23.92 8.01 -3.70
N ASP A 47 23.59 8.12 -2.44
CA ASP A 47 24.52 8.47 -1.36
C ASP A 47 25.20 7.22 -0.75
N GLN A 48 24.83 6.00 -1.22
CA GLN A 48 25.39 4.77 -0.71
C GLN A 48 26.72 4.41 -1.37
N ASN A 49 27.62 3.82 -0.58
CA ASN A 49 28.91 3.35 -1.08
C ASN A 49 28.76 1.91 -1.63
N TRP A 50 28.47 1.81 -2.94
CA TRP A 50 28.37 0.53 -3.64
C TRP A 50 29.75 -0.01 -3.94
N SER A 51 30.03 -1.29 -3.61
CA SER A 51 31.33 -1.91 -3.86
C SER A 51 31.28 -2.84 -5.06
N ASP A 52 30.82 -4.07 -4.86
CA ASP A 52 30.83 -5.12 -5.87
C ASP A 52 29.44 -5.37 -6.42
N THR A 53 29.39 -5.78 -7.69
CA THR A 53 28.15 -6.19 -8.33
C THR A 53 28.18 -7.70 -8.57
N ILE A 54 27.18 -8.38 -8.04
CA ILE A 54 26.90 -9.79 -8.31
C ILE A 54 25.74 -9.81 -9.30
N SER A 55 26.01 -10.23 -10.53
CA SER A 55 24.99 -10.37 -11.56
C SER A 55 24.39 -11.78 -11.52
N ILE A 56 23.08 -11.88 -11.48
CA ILE A 56 22.33 -13.14 -11.48
C ILE A 56 21.34 -13.08 -12.65
N VAL A 57 21.55 -13.99 -13.62
CA VAL A 57 20.76 -14.02 -14.87
C VAL A 57 20.01 -15.33 -14.96
N TRP A 58 18.68 -15.28 -14.92
CA TRP A 58 17.82 -16.45 -15.08
C TRP A 58 17.59 -16.78 -16.56
N ASN A 59 17.68 -18.08 -16.87
CA ASN A 59 17.33 -18.61 -18.19
C ASN A 59 16.61 -19.97 -18.03
N GLY A 60 15.29 -19.97 -18.17
CA GLY A 60 14.44 -21.12 -17.94
C GLY A 60 14.54 -21.60 -16.48
N SER A 61 14.98 -22.85 -16.26
CA SER A 61 15.10 -23.44 -14.92
C SER A 61 16.50 -23.26 -14.27
N THR A 62 17.34 -22.43 -14.83
CA THR A 62 18.70 -22.20 -14.36
C THR A 62 19.01 -20.74 -14.16
N ALA A 63 19.95 -20.44 -13.26
CA ALA A 63 20.52 -19.11 -13.12
C ALA A 63 22.03 -19.17 -13.34
N THR A 64 22.59 -18.12 -13.90
CA THR A 64 24.04 -17.91 -14.02
C THR A 64 24.42 -16.78 -13.09
N VAL A 65 25.36 -17.04 -12.19
CA VAL A 65 25.91 -16.06 -11.26
C VAL A 65 27.29 -15.63 -11.74
N SER A 66 27.55 -14.34 -11.79
CA SER A 66 28.85 -13.76 -12.12
C SER A 66 29.18 -12.58 -11.21
N GLY A 67 30.45 -12.29 -11.05
CA GLY A 67 30.98 -11.43 -9.99
C GLY A 67 31.42 -12.26 -8.79
N SER A 68 32.18 -11.65 -7.90
CA SER A 68 32.66 -12.30 -6.67
C SER A 68 32.95 -11.26 -5.60
N ASN A 69 32.78 -11.65 -4.36
CA ASN A 69 33.24 -10.94 -3.18
C ASN A 69 33.59 -12.02 -2.12
N ASP A 70 34.74 -11.91 -1.47
CA ASP A 70 35.22 -12.93 -0.52
C ASP A 70 34.31 -13.09 0.72
N SER A 71 33.45 -12.12 0.98
CA SER A 71 32.46 -12.14 2.08
C SER A 71 31.13 -12.77 1.69
N LEU A 72 31.00 -13.29 0.47
CA LEU A 72 29.75 -13.91 -0.02
C LEU A 72 29.97 -15.41 -0.25
N GLU A 73 29.09 -16.22 0.33
CA GLU A 73 28.90 -17.60 -0.05
C GLU A 73 27.62 -17.72 -0.88
N ILE A 74 27.76 -18.03 -2.19
CA ILE A 74 26.63 -18.12 -3.10
C ILE A 74 26.45 -19.57 -3.53
N THR A 75 25.29 -20.14 -3.23
CA THR A 75 24.88 -21.44 -3.73
C THR A 75 23.85 -21.26 -4.84
N ASN A 76 23.98 -22.06 -5.90
CA ASN A 76 23.07 -22.04 -7.03
C ASN A 76 22.62 -23.47 -7.35
N ASN A 77 21.35 -23.74 -7.14
CA ASN A 77 20.72 -25.02 -7.46
C ASN A 77 19.66 -24.81 -8.54
N GLY A 78 20.10 -24.86 -9.78
CA GLY A 78 19.25 -24.54 -10.92
C GLY A 78 18.87 -23.05 -10.94
N GLY A 79 17.60 -22.74 -10.77
CA GLY A 79 17.10 -21.37 -10.67
C GLY A 79 17.00 -20.83 -9.24
N TYR A 80 17.30 -21.65 -8.22
CA TYR A 80 17.26 -21.26 -6.81
C TYR A 80 18.64 -20.79 -6.37
N VAL A 81 18.78 -19.49 -6.16
CA VAL A 81 20.05 -18.85 -5.76
C VAL A 81 19.93 -18.39 -4.32
N THR A 82 20.87 -18.84 -3.49
CA THR A 82 20.99 -18.41 -2.09
C THR A 82 22.30 -17.69 -1.89
N VAL A 83 22.23 -16.53 -1.28
CA VAL A 83 23.38 -15.69 -0.91
C VAL A 83 23.46 -15.63 0.61
N ASN A 84 24.59 -16.08 1.19
CA ASN A 84 24.95 -15.84 2.57
C ASN A 84 26.04 -14.76 2.59
N SER A 85 25.70 -13.58 3.12
CA SER A 85 26.57 -12.41 3.16
C SER A 85 27.12 -12.20 4.56
N SER A 86 28.44 -12.18 4.68
CA SER A 86 29.18 -11.77 5.88
C SER A 86 29.74 -10.34 5.78
N VAL A 87 29.27 -9.57 4.82
CA VAL A 87 29.64 -8.16 4.61
C VAL A 87 29.22 -7.32 5.82
N THR A 88 30.09 -6.38 6.22
CA THR A 88 29.87 -5.50 7.39
C THR A 88 30.18 -4.02 7.15
N ALA A 89 30.67 -3.66 5.94
CA ALA A 89 31.18 -2.29 5.74
C ALA A 89 30.84 -1.65 4.40
N THR A 90 30.52 -2.42 3.35
CA THR A 90 30.25 -1.90 2.00
C THR A 90 29.02 -2.56 1.41
N CYS A 91 28.25 -1.82 0.63
CA CYS A 91 27.00 -2.33 0.05
C CYS A 91 27.27 -3.14 -1.21
N ILE A 92 26.75 -4.36 -1.26
CA ILE A 92 26.73 -5.20 -2.46
C ILE A 92 25.54 -4.86 -3.34
N VAL A 93 25.72 -4.85 -4.65
CA VAL A 93 24.66 -4.76 -5.65
C VAL A 93 24.36 -6.16 -6.20
N TYR A 94 23.14 -6.62 -6.04
CA TYR A 94 22.64 -7.81 -6.72
C TYR A 94 21.85 -7.36 -7.96
N LEU A 95 22.48 -7.47 -9.13
CA LEU A 95 21.89 -7.14 -10.42
C LEU A 95 21.16 -8.35 -10.98
N LEU A 96 19.82 -8.27 -11.05
CA LEU A 96 18.95 -9.38 -11.40
C LEU A 96 18.31 -9.15 -12.77
N SER A 97 18.44 -10.12 -13.66
CA SER A 97 17.88 -10.03 -15.01
C SER A 97 17.51 -11.39 -15.59
N GLY A 98 16.94 -11.38 -16.80
CA GLY A 98 16.58 -12.57 -17.55
C GLY A 98 15.18 -13.09 -17.26
N ASN A 99 14.89 -14.32 -17.74
CA ASN A 99 13.56 -14.91 -17.63
C ASN A 99 13.69 -16.38 -17.20
N GLY A 100 13.13 -16.70 -16.04
CA GLY A 100 13.21 -18.06 -15.56
C GLY A 100 12.32 -18.39 -14.36
N GLN A 101 12.54 -19.60 -13.87
CA GLN A 101 11.90 -20.17 -12.70
C GLN A 101 12.94 -20.35 -11.60
N GLY A 102 12.56 -20.04 -10.38
CA GLY A 102 13.41 -20.16 -9.21
C GLY A 102 13.15 -19.05 -8.19
N GLN A 103 14.14 -18.80 -7.36
CA GLN A 103 14.06 -17.89 -6.24
C GLN A 103 15.42 -17.24 -6.00
N LEU A 104 15.41 -16.00 -5.53
CA LEU A 104 16.55 -15.42 -4.85
C LEU A 104 16.27 -15.39 -3.35
N THR A 105 17.18 -15.98 -2.55
CA THR A 105 17.18 -15.84 -1.08
C THR A 105 18.45 -15.15 -0.66
N ILE A 106 18.35 -14.11 0.18
CA ILE A 106 19.50 -13.36 0.72
C ILE A 106 19.48 -13.43 2.24
N TYR A 107 20.59 -13.88 2.82
CA TYR A 107 20.88 -13.78 4.24
C TYR A 107 22.06 -12.82 4.44
N GLY A 108 21.99 -11.98 5.45
CA GLY A 108 23.04 -11.02 5.75
C GLY A 108 22.69 -10.15 6.95
N SER A 109 23.66 -9.33 7.35
CA SER A 109 23.52 -8.39 8.47
C SER A 109 23.94 -6.96 8.08
N TYR A 110 24.02 -6.67 6.79
CA TYR A 110 24.38 -5.35 6.27
C TYR A 110 23.49 -4.97 5.10
N ARG A 111 23.26 -3.66 4.92
CA ARG A 111 22.44 -3.11 3.83
C ARG A 111 22.99 -3.50 2.46
N HIS A 112 22.10 -3.65 1.50
CA HIS A 112 22.44 -4.09 0.14
C HIS A 112 21.46 -3.50 -0.89
N ASN A 113 21.82 -3.65 -2.15
CA ASN A 113 20.97 -3.24 -3.27
C ASN A 113 20.48 -4.46 -4.05
N ILE A 114 19.22 -4.47 -4.39
CA ILE A 114 18.62 -5.35 -5.39
C ILE A 114 18.22 -4.50 -6.58
N THR A 115 18.97 -4.59 -7.68
CA THR A 115 18.63 -3.93 -8.94
C THR A 115 17.92 -4.92 -9.87
N LEU A 116 16.68 -4.65 -10.21
CA LEU A 116 15.93 -5.40 -11.23
C LEU A 116 16.13 -4.74 -12.58
N ASP A 117 16.61 -5.49 -13.57
CA ASP A 117 16.86 -4.98 -14.93
C ASP A 117 16.40 -5.98 -15.99
N GLY A 118 15.11 -5.92 -16.32
CA GLY A 118 14.48 -6.83 -17.27
C GLY A 118 14.31 -8.26 -16.73
N LEU A 119 14.00 -8.38 -15.44
CA LEU A 119 13.79 -9.67 -14.77
C LEU A 119 12.36 -10.16 -14.92
N THR A 120 12.19 -11.42 -15.34
CA THR A 120 10.95 -12.18 -15.16
C THR A 120 11.27 -13.43 -14.34
N LEU A 121 10.85 -13.45 -13.07
CA LEU A 121 11.13 -14.55 -12.15
C LEU A 121 9.85 -15.11 -11.57
N THR A 122 9.66 -16.43 -11.72
CA THR A 122 8.54 -17.16 -11.15
C THR A 122 9.06 -18.23 -10.19
N CYS A 123 8.62 -18.20 -8.95
CA CYS A 123 8.83 -19.27 -7.99
C CYS A 123 7.55 -20.07 -7.84
N SER A 124 7.62 -21.40 -7.87
CA SER A 124 6.43 -22.25 -7.80
C SER A 124 6.03 -22.65 -6.37
N ASP A 125 6.94 -22.53 -5.41
CA ASP A 125 6.84 -23.06 -4.05
C ASP A 125 7.37 -22.11 -2.95
N GLY A 126 7.49 -20.84 -3.29
CA GLY A 126 7.96 -19.79 -2.38
C GLY A 126 7.85 -18.39 -2.98
N PRO A 127 8.41 -17.36 -2.30
CA PRO A 127 8.64 -16.04 -2.86
C PRO A 127 9.50 -16.10 -4.12
N ALA A 128 9.32 -15.15 -5.04
CA ALA A 128 10.30 -14.94 -6.11
C ALA A 128 11.59 -14.31 -5.53
N ILE A 129 11.44 -13.34 -4.61
CA ILE A 129 12.54 -12.76 -3.84
C ILE A 129 12.24 -12.91 -2.35
N ASN A 130 13.14 -13.55 -1.62
CA ASN A 130 13.09 -13.80 -0.18
C ASN A 130 14.31 -13.15 0.49
N ASN A 131 14.16 -11.90 0.91
CA ASN A 131 15.22 -11.19 1.62
C ASN A 131 15.09 -11.40 3.12
N GLN A 132 15.95 -12.22 3.68
CA GLN A 132 16.04 -12.56 5.11
C GLN A 132 17.08 -11.69 5.84
N CYS A 133 17.50 -10.57 5.24
CA CYS A 133 18.38 -9.59 5.85
C CYS A 133 17.53 -8.52 6.54
N HIS A 134 17.75 -8.31 7.86
CA HIS A 134 17.03 -7.31 8.66
C HIS A 134 17.54 -5.87 8.46
N LYS A 135 18.32 -5.60 7.42
CA LYS A 135 18.88 -4.28 7.10
C LYS A 135 18.31 -3.76 5.78
N LYS A 136 18.52 -2.47 5.51
CA LYS A 136 17.97 -1.77 4.34
C LYS A 136 18.26 -2.49 3.03
N CYS A 137 17.19 -2.78 2.31
CA CYS A 137 17.20 -3.26 0.94
C CYS A 137 16.84 -2.10 0.00
N TYR A 138 17.82 -1.59 -0.74
CA TYR A 138 17.60 -0.59 -1.77
C TYR A 138 17.14 -1.29 -3.05
N LEU A 139 15.84 -1.19 -3.34
CA LEU A 139 15.24 -1.79 -4.53
C LEU A 139 15.28 -0.79 -5.70
N VAL A 140 16.15 -1.03 -6.66
CA VAL A 140 16.25 -0.20 -7.88
C VAL A 140 15.54 -0.91 -9.04
N ILE A 141 14.57 -0.24 -9.64
CA ILE A 141 13.73 -0.81 -10.70
C ILE A 141 14.13 -0.18 -12.04
N ASN A 142 14.83 -0.96 -12.88
CA ASN A 142 15.19 -0.61 -14.25
C ASN A 142 14.46 -1.51 -15.24
N GLY A 143 14.14 -0.97 -16.43
CA GLY A 143 13.43 -1.75 -17.45
C GLY A 143 12.05 -2.22 -17.02
N THR A 144 11.62 -3.38 -17.51
CA THR A 144 10.32 -3.98 -17.18
C THR A 144 10.54 -5.32 -16.50
N ASN A 145 10.00 -5.46 -15.30
CA ASN A 145 10.22 -6.61 -14.43
C ASN A 145 8.90 -7.28 -14.04
N THR A 146 8.95 -8.59 -13.79
CA THR A 146 7.82 -9.37 -13.30
C THR A 146 8.28 -10.36 -12.25
N LEU A 147 7.63 -10.33 -11.08
CA LEU A 147 7.83 -11.28 -10.00
C LEU A 147 6.52 -12.03 -9.75
N THR A 148 6.60 -13.35 -9.68
CA THR A 148 5.43 -14.20 -9.45
C THR A 148 5.81 -15.28 -8.44
N ASP A 149 5.06 -15.42 -7.37
CA ASP A 149 5.22 -16.49 -6.39
C ASP A 149 4.37 -17.72 -6.68
N GLY A 150 4.59 -18.76 -5.92
CA GLY A 150 3.75 -19.95 -5.93
C GLY A 150 2.40 -19.72 -5.24
N SER A 151 1.38 -20.48 -5.64
CA SER A 151 0.07 -20.48 -4.95
C SER A 151 0.08 -21.23 -3.61
N SER A 152 1.17 -21.91 -3.29
CA SER A 152 1.45 -22.55 -2.00
C SER A 152 2.96 -22.53 -1.78
N TYR A 153 3.37 -22.41 -0.52
CA TYR A 153 4.79 -22.35 -0.18
C TYR A 153 5.26 -23.67 0.44
N ALA A 154 6.47 -24.08 0.11
CA ALA A 154 7.15 -25.16 0.81
C ALA A 154 7.27 -24.83 2.30
N SER A 155 7.24 -25.85 3.16
CA SER A 155 7.36 -25.66 4.60
C SER A 155 8.71 -25.01 4.95
N SER A 156 8.69 -23.97 5.79
CA SER A 156 9.85 -23.26 6.30
C SER A 156 9.58 -22.76 7.72
N THR A 157 10.65 -22.48 8.46
CA THR A 157 10.60 -21.75 9.75
C THR A 157 10.71 -20.24 9.56
N GLU A 158 11.05 -19.78 8.36
CA GLU A 158 11.13 -18.37 8.01
C GLU A 158 9.75 -17.80 7.74
N ASP A 159 9.56 -16.53 8.08
CA ASP A 159 8.40 -15.80 7.59
C ASP A 159 8.60 -15.51 6.09
N ARG A 160 7.58 -15.85 5.30
CA ARG A 160 7.58 -15.73 3.84
C ARG A 160 6.14 -15.57 3.41
N LYS A 161 5.67 -14.35 3.29
CA LYS A 161 4.25 -14.07 3.08
C LYS A 161 3.93 -13.24 1.83
N ALA A 162 4.92 -13.01 0.95
CA ALA A 162 4.75 -12.19 -0.25
C ALA A 162 5.58 -12.70 -1.43
N ALA A 163 5.23 -12.30 -2.64
CA ALA A 163 6.02 -12.59 -3.85
C ALA A 163 7.41 -11.92 -3.80
N PHE A 164 7.49 -10.72 -3.22
CA PHE A 164 8.72 -10.11 -2.74
C PHE A 164 8.57 -9.89 -1.23
N PHE A 165 9.30 -10.65 -0.46
CA PHE A 165 9.35 -10.56 1.00
C PHE A 165 10.71 -10.01 1.46
N SER A 166 10.70 -9.13 2.47
CA SER A 166 11.89 -8.59 3.13
C SER A 166 11.70 -8.54 4.64
N GLU A 167 12.64 -9.07 5.40
CA GLU A 167 12.72 -8.91 6.86
C GLU A 167 13.13 -7.48 7.25
N GLY A 168 13.86 -6.77 6.40
CA GLY A 168 14.30 -5.39 6.63
C GLY A 168 13.63 -4.40 5.69
N GLN A 169 13.93 -3.12 5.90
CA GLN A 169 13.40 -1.98 5.17
C GLN A 169 13.52 -2.15 3.65
N ILE A 170 12.51 -1.69 2.91
CA ILE A 170 12.58 -1.58 1.46
C ILE A 170 12.54 -0.11 1.05
N ILE A 171 13.60 0.36 0.40
CA ILE A 171 13.66 1.69 -0.20
C ILE A 171 13.61 1.52 -1.71
N ALA A 172 12.47 1.80 -2.31
CA ALA A 172 12.24 1.62 -3.74
C ALA A 172 12.53 2.89 -4.54
N SER A 173 13.21 2.73 -5.66
CA SER A 173 13.56 3.80 -6.61
C SER A 173 13.71 3.25 -8.02
N GLY A 174 14.05 4.12 -8.99
CA GLY A 174 14.25 3.74 -10.39
C GLY A 174 12.98 3.83 -11.22
N ALA A 175 13.12 4.37 -12.45
CA ALA A 175 12.00 4.75 -13.33
C ALA A 175 11.42 3.59 -14.15
N GLY A 176 11.83 2.35 -13.90
CA GLY A 176 11.33 1.17 -14.58
C GLY A 176 9.92 0.75 -14.16
N ALA A 177 9.50 -0.42 -14.60
CA ALA A 177 8.22 -1.02 -14.28
C ALA A 177 8.40 -2.35 -13.54
N LEU A 178 7.60 -2.58 -12.49
CA LEU A 178 7.59 -3.81 -11.72
C LEU A 178 6.15 -4.35 -11.63
N ASN A 179 5.94 -5.55 -12.15
CA ASN A 179 4.68 -6.28 -12.04
C ASN A 179 4.85 -7.38 -10.98
N ILE A 180 3.99 -7.41 -9.98
CA ILE A 180 4.02 -8.42 -8.90
C ILE A 180 2.71 -9.20 -8.91
N LYS A 181 2.83 -10.53 -8.86
CA LYS A 181 1.69 -11.45 -8.67
C LYS A 181 1.88 -12.23 -7.39
N GLY A 182 1.16 -11.85 -6.34
CA GLY A 182 1.08 -12.57 -5.07
C GLY A 182 -0.02 -13.61 -5.11
N ASN A 183 0.34 -14.85 -5.48
CA ASN A 183 -0.63 -15.94 -5.64
C ASN A 183 -0.88 -16.71 -4.32
N TYR A 184 0.03 -16.60 -3.34
CA TYR A 184 -0.09 -17.24 -2.03
C TYR A 184 -0.78 -16.35 -1.00
N LYS A 185 -0.22 -15.16 -0.80
CA LYS A 185 -0.73 -14.15 0.13
C LYS A 185 -0.56 -12.76 -0.47
N ASN A 186 0.53 -12.06 -0.10
CA ASN A 186 0.75 -10.66 -0.39
C ASN A 186 1.62 -10.47 -1.65
N GLY A 187 1.55 -9.28 -2.22
CA GLY A 187 2.41 -8.93 -3.35
C GLY A 187 3.81 -8.54 -2.90
N LEU A 188 3.93 -7.45 -2.18
CA LEU A 188 5.16 -6.89 -1.61
C LEU A 188 4.99 -6.76 -0.10
N CYS A 189 5.97 -7.27 0.67
CA CYS A 189 5.92 -7.20 2.12
C CYS A 189 7.29 -6.88 2.71
N SER A 190 7.29 -6.04 3.75
CA SER A 190 8.41 -5.79 4.64
C SER A 190 8.00 -6.00 6.09
N ASP A 191 8.82 -6.67 6.88
CA ASP A 191 8.63 -6.74 8.34
C ASP A 191 9.13 -5.47 9.06
N ASP A 192 9.53 -4.46 8.29
CA ASP A 192 9.92 -3.14 8.72
C ASP A 192 9.16 -2.09 7.87
N TYR A 193 9.73 -0.93 7.51
CA TYR A 193 9.04 0.05 6.67
C TYR A 193 9.29 -0.14 5.17
N ILE A 194 8.40 0.44 4.36
CA ILE A 194 8.57 0.57 2.91
C ILE A 194 8.49 2.04 2.52
N ARG A 195 9.49 2.52 1.76
CA ARG A 195 9.53 3.86 1.21
C ARG A 195 9.63 3.81 -0.31
N PHE A 196 8.70 4.46 -0.98
CA PHE A 196 8.71 4.68 -2.42
C PHE A 196 9.14 6.12 -2.68
N THR A 197 10.37 6.32 -3.12
CA THR A 197 10.95 7.65 -3.34
C THR A 197 10.32 8.35 -4.55
N GLU A 198 10.57 9.66 -4.71
CA GLU A 198 10.08 10.45 -5.85
C GLU A 198 10.48 9.85 -7.23
N GLY A 199 11.63 9.16 -7.30
CA GLY A 199 12.13 8.52 -8.51
C GLY A 199 11.53 7.15 -8.82
N THR A 200 10.60 6.64 -8.02
CA THR A 200 9.95 5.34 -8.25
C THR A 200 9.09 5.37 -9.51
N GLY A 201 9.24 4.36 -10.37
CA GLY A 201 8.50 4.22 -11.61
C GLY A 201 7.11 3.62 -11.43
N THR A 202 6.74 2.65 -12.26
CA THR A 202 5.41 2.04 -12.24
C THR A 202 5.44 0.70 -11.51
N ILE A 203 4.57 0.52 -10.51
CA ILE A 203 4.40 -0.74 -9.78
C ILE A 203 2.96 -1.22 -9.91
N ILE A 204 2.79 -2.42 -10.47
CA ILE A 204 1.49 -3.07 -10.66
C ILE A 204 1.46 -4.32 -9.81
N ILE A 205 0.48 -4.42 -8.90
CA ILE A 205 0.35 -5.56 -8.00
C ILE A 205 -1.04 -6.18 -8.15
N THR A 206 -1.06 -7.51 -8.25
CA THR A 206 -2.27 -8.31 -8.05
C THR A 206 -1.94 -9.35 -6.99
N ALA A 207 -2.69 -9.37 -5.90
CA ALA A 207 -2.46 -10.29 -4.79
C ALA A 207 -3.77 -10.95 -4.32
N VAL A 208 -3.68 -12.18 -3.84
CA VAL A 208 -4.85 -12.92 -3.30
C VAL A 208 -5.22 -12.44 -1.91
N ASN A 209 -4.27 -11.83 -1.19
CA ASN A 209 -4.47 -11.20 0.11
C ASN A 209 -4.12 -9.70 -0.01
N LYS A 210 -3.08 -9.21 0.66
CA LYS A 210 -2.70 -7.80 0.64
C LYS A 210 -1.83 -7.45 -0.56
N GLY A 211 -2.02 -6.25 -1.11
CA GLY A 211 -1.16 -5.78 -2.19
C GLY A 211 0.24 -5.44 -1.68
N ILE A 212 0.30 -4.48 -0.76
CA ILE A 212 1.52 -4.04 -0.05
C ILE A 212 1.25 -4.13 1.45
N GLU A 213 2.20 -4.67 2.20
CA GLU A 213 2.15 -4.77 3.67
C GLU A 213 3.48 -4.34 4.27
N ALA A 214 3.43 -3.56 5.36
CA ALA A 214 4.60 -3.23 6.17
C ALA A 214 4.25 -3.25 7.65
N ASN A 215 5.10 -3.87 8.49
CA ASN A 215 4.87 -3.94 9.93
C ASN A 215 5.15 -2.59 10.62
N GLU A 216 5.91 -1.69 9.99
CA GLU A 216 6.20 -0.35 10.48
C GLU A 216 5.46 0.69 9.61
N GLY A 217 6.15 1.58 8.95
CA GLY A 217 5.54 2.64 8.14
C GLY A 217 5.52 2.38 6.64
N ILE A 218 4.59 3.02 5.92
CA ILE A 218 4.63 3.08 4.45
C ILE A 218 4.64 4.53 4.00
N TYR A 219 5.59 4.87 3.10
CA TYR A 219 5.80 6.22 2.61
C TYR A 219 5.75 6.25 1.08
N PHE A 220 4.82 7.03 0.52
CA PHE A 220 4.72 7.30 -0.91
C PHE A 220 5.12 8.75 -1.19
N GLU A 221 6.27 8.94 -1.86
CA GLU A 221 6.76 10.24 -2.28
C GLU A 221 6.59 10.47 -3.79
N GLY A 222 6.50 9.38 -4.56
CA GLY A 222 6.31 9.39 -6.01
C GLY A 222 5.88 8.04 -6.54
N GLY A 223 6.00 7.84 -7.85
CA GLY A 223 5.66 6.60 -8.53
C GLY A 223 4.21 6.52 -9.01
N THR A 224 3.93 5.48 -9.80
CA THR A 224 2.58 5.14 -10.28
C THR A 224 2.23 3.73 -9.84
N PHE A 225 1.15 3.58 -9.10
CA PHE A 225 0.74 2.31 -8.50
C PHE A 225 -0.64 1.88 -9.00
N VAL A 226 -0.74 0.62 -9.42
CA VAL A 226 -2.01 -0.03 -9.75
C VAL A 226 -2.09 -1.31 -8.92
N ILE A 227 -2.90 -1.29 -7.86
CA ILE A 227 -2.98 -2.38 -6.89
C ILE A 227 -4.39 -2.96 -6.87
N ASN A 228 -4.47 -4.29 -7.05
CA ASN A 228 -5.69 -5.06 -6.91
C ASN A 228 -5.44 -6.18 -5.90
N ALA A 229 -6.17 -6.18 -4.80
CA ALA A 229 -5.98 -7.10 -3.68
C ALA A 229 -7.28 -7.81 -3.28
N GLY A 230 -7.11 -9.02 -2.79
CA GLY A 230 -8.24 -9.85 -2.32
C GLY A 230 -8.65 -9.55 -0.88
N SER A 231 -7.84 -8.84 -0.12
CA SER A 231 -8.11 -8.28 1.20
C SER A 231 -7.77 -6.79 1.17
N GLU A 232 -6.86 -6.27 2.01
CA GLU A 232 -6.42 -4.88 1.99
C GLU A 232 -5.51 -4.59 0.78
N GLY A 233 -5.69 -3.40 0.19
CA GLY A 233 -4.83 -3.00 -0.93
C GLY A 233 -3.43 -2.63 -0.47
N ILE A 234 -3.35 -1.72 0.49
CA ILE A 234 -2.12 -1.28 1.17
C ILE A 234 -2.41 -1.30 2.67
N GLU A 235 -1.55 -1.94 3.44
CA GLU A 235 -1.65 -1.98 4.90
C GLU A 235 -0.30 -1.70 5.54
N SER A 236 -0.30 -0.77 6.48
CA SER A 236 0.80 -0.52 7.41
C SER A 236 0.32 -0.80 8.83
N ASP A 237 1.06 -1.58 9.61
CA ASP A 237 0.73 -1.80 11.02
C ASP A 237 1.00 -0.56 11.90
N SER A 238 1.63 0.48 11.33
CA SER A 238 1.93 1.74 11.99
C SER A 238 1.42 2.92 11.15
N ILE A 239 2.28 3.87 10.77
CA ILE A 239 1.88 5.09 10.06
C ILE A 239 1.88 4.90 8.54
N LEU A 240 1.01 5.66 7.85
CA LEU A 240 0.99 5.72 6.40
C LEU A 240 1.01 7.18 5.93
N ILE A 241 2.00 7.50 5.07
CA ILE A 241 2.18 8.86 4.56
C ILE A 241 2.19 8.85 3.04
N ILE A 242 1.31 9.66 2.44
CA ILE A 242 1.30 9.91 0.99
C ILE A 242 1.58 11.39 0.77
N SER A 243 2.76 11.71 0.25
CA SER A 243 3.17 13.06 -0.11
C SER A 243 3.23 13.28 -1.62
N GLY A 244 3.21 12.20 -2.42
CA GLY A 244 3.27 12.24 -3.87
C GLY A 244 2.81 10.95 -4.53
N GLY A 245 2.99 10.85 -5.86
CA GLY A 245 2.65 9.69 -6.65
C GLY A 245 1.19 9.65 -7.15
N GLU A 246 0.93 8.65 -7.98
CA GLU A 246 -0.39 8.29 -8.50
C GLU A 246 -0.74 6.88 -8.01
N LEU A 247 -1.74 6.76 -7.15
CA LEU A 247 -2.13 5.51 -6.53
C LEU A 247 -3.56 5.14 -6.93
N PHE A 248 -3.73 4.05 -7.67
CA PHE A 248 -4.99 3.36 -7.84
C PHE A 248 -4.96 2.09 -7.00
N VAL A 249 -5.83 2.00 -6.00
CA VAL A 249 -5.91 0.86 -5.09
C VAL A 249 -7.34 0.35 -5.05
N GLN A 250 -7.53 -0.90 -5.44
CA GLN A 250 -8.82 -1.58 -5.33
C GLN A 250 -8.65 -2.83 -4.46
N ALA A 251 -9.55 -2.99 -3.49
CA ALA A 251 -9.52 -4.08 -2.53
C ALA A 251 -10.92 -4.61 -2.21
N SER A 252 -11.00 -5.79 -1.59
CA SER A 252 -12.27 -6.33 -1.11
C SER A 252 -12.54 -5.98 0.35
N ASP A 253 -11.51 -5.68 1.12
CA ASP A 253 -11.53 -5.08 2.44
C ASP A 253 -11.10 -3.61 2.32
N ASP A 254 -10.37 -3.01 3.28
CA ASP A 254 -9.94 -1.63 3.16
C ASP A 254 -9.02 -1.43 1.96
N ALA A 255 -9.25 -0.36 1.19
CA ALA A 255 -8.35 -0.15 0.08
C ALA A 255 -6.97 0.32 0.57
N ILE A 256 -6.92 1.24 1.53
CA ILE A 256 -5.68 1.69 2.20
C ILE A 256 -5.95 1.76 3.70
N ASN A 257 -5.20 0.98 4.48
CA ASN A 257 -5.29 0.88 5.93
C ASN A 257 -3.98 1.32 6.60
N SER A 258 -4.08 2.00 7.74
CA SER A 258 -2.94 2.26 8.63
C SER A 258 -3.28 1.88 10.07
N GLY A 259 -2.37 1.17 10.75
CA GLY A 259 -2.50 0.76 12.14
C GLY A 259 -2.45 1.92 13.14
N ASP A 260 -1.92 3.08 12.73
CA ASP A 260 -1.94 4.34 13.47
C ASP A 260 -2.31 5.51 12.55
N ASP A 261 -1.66 6.66 12.64
CA ASP A 261 -2.01 7.86 11.89
C ASP A 261 -1.77 7.71 10.37
N MET A 262 -2.75 8.19 9.59
CA MET A 262 -2.63 8.35 8.14
C MET A 262 -2.50 9.82 7.77
N THR A 263 -1.56 10.17 6.89
CA THR A 263 -1.44 11.53 6.35
C THR A 263 -1.37 11.51 4.83
N ILE A 264 -2.27 12.24 4.18
CA ILE A 264 -2.22 12.52 2.74
C ILE A 264 -1.98 14.02 2.57
N SER A 265 -0.79 14.40 2.07
CA SER A 265 -0.39 15.78 1.84
C SER A 265 -0.18 16.13 0.37
N GLY A 266 -0.14 15.13 -0.52
CA GLY A 266 0.06 15.29 -1.95
C GLY A 266 -0.38 14.07 -2.73
N GLY A 267 0.01 14.00 -4.02
CA GLY A 267 -0.33 12.90 -4.91
C GLY A 267 -1.77 12.90 -5.42
N VAL A 268 -2.09 11.86 -6.17
CA VAL A 268 -3.43 11.57 -6.71
C VAL A 268 -3.80 10.16 -6.31
N VAL A 269 -4.76 10.00 -5.41
CA VAL A 269 -5.09 8.73 -4.77
C VAL A 269 -6.51 8.34 -5.11
N MET A 270 -6.70 7.14 -5.64
CA MET A 270 -8.00 6.47 -5.68
C MET A 270 -7.94 5.23 -4.78
N ALA A 271 -8.68 5.27 -3.69
CA ALA A 271 -8.85 4.17 -2.75
C ALA A 271 -10.28 3.61 -2.88
N TYR A 272 -10.41 2.43 -3.48
CA TYR A 272 -11.70 1.81 -3.77
C TYR A 272 -11.84 0.49 -3.05
N SER A 273 -12.60 0.48 -1.98
CA SER A 273 -13.05 -0.73 -1.31
C SER A 273 -14.40 -1.21 -1.87
N THR A 274 -14.56 -2.52 -1.96
CA THR A 274 -15.82 -3.16 -2.33
C THR A 274 -16.59 -3.71 -1.13
N GLY A 275 -15.93 -3.88 0.02
CA GLY A 275 -16.50 -4.52 1.21
C GLY A 275 -16.33 -3.74 2.53
N ASN A 276 -15.40 -2.78 2.60
CA ASN A 276 -15.09 -2.02 3.80
C ASN A 276 -14.80 -0.55 3.45
N ASP A 277 -13.82 0.12 4.09
CA ASP A 277 -13.54 1.53 3.92
C ASP A 277 -12.60 1.81 2.74
N GLY A 278 -12.74 2.98 2.14
CA GLY A 278 -11.79 3.42 1.11
C GLY A 278 -10.41 3.71 1.73
N LEU A 279 -10.39 4.57 2.73
CA LEU A 279 -9.26 4.85 3.60
C LEU A 279 -9.68 4.54 5.03
N ASP A 280 -8.90 3.72 5.74
CA ASP A 280 -9.08 3.43 7.15
C ASP A 280 -7.83 3.78 7.94
N ALA A 281 -7.96 4.62 8.96
CA ALA A 281 -6.90 4.93 9.90
C ALA A 281 -7.30 4.51 11.31
N ASN A 282 -6.60 3.53 11.87
CA ASN A 282 -6.76 3.16 13.28
C ASN A 282 -6.25 4.26 14.23
N GLY A 283 -5.54 5.25 13.70
CA GLY A 283 -5.17 6.51 14.33
C GLY A 283 -6.01 7.69 13.85
N ASN A 284 -5.38 8.86 13.76
CA ASN A 284 -5.98 10.03 13.12
C ASN A 284 -5.77 9.97 11.60
N CYS A 285 -6.76 10.42 10.84
CA CYS A 285 -6.63 10.58 9.39
C CYS A 285 -6.51 12.07 9.03
N TYR A 286 -5.40 12.46 8.40
CA TYR A 286 -5.13 13.84 8.00
C TYR A 286 -5.12 13.98 6.48
N ILE A 287 -6.14 14.65 5.93
CA ILE A 287 -6.13 15.07 4.51
C ILE A 287 -5.68 16.53 4.46
N LYS A 288 -4.42 16.76 4.09
CA LYS A 288 -3.76 18.06 4.03
C LYS A 288 -3.61 18.62 2.62
N GLY A 289 -3.67 17.76 1.60
CA GLY A 289 -3.44 18.15 0.21
C GLY A 289 -3.69 17.00 -0.77
N GLY A 290 -3.26 17.19 -2.03
CA GLY A 290 -3.44 16.21 -3.10
C GLY A 290 -4.86 16.10 -3.63
N ILE A 291 -5.11 15.04 -4.40
CA ILE A 291 -6.43 14.63 -4.88
C ILE A 291 -6.75 13.28 -4.26
N VAL A 292 -7.83 13.21 -3.48
CA VAL A 292 -8.28 12.00 -2.82
C VAL A 292 -9.65 11.60 -3.37
N TYR A 293 -9.70 10.48 -4.06
CA TYR A 293 -10.90 9.85 -4.57
C TYR A 293 -11.13 8.54 -3.81
N ALA A 294 -11.86 8.60 -2.71
CA ALA A 294 -12.12 7.45 -1.85
C ALA A 294 -13.54 6.90 -2.08
N ILE A 295 -13.65 5.58 -2.10
CA ILE A 295 -14.91 4.87 -2.26
C ILE A 295 -14.98 3.76 -1.22
N GLY A 296 -15.89 3.89 -0.27
CA GLY A 296 -16.19 2.86 0.73
C GLY A 296 -17.43 2.04 0.36
N ALA A 297 -17.63 0.97 1.08
CA ALA A 297 -18.76 0.09 0.97
C ALA A 297 -20.04 0.72 1.54
N ARG A 298 -21.00 -0.12 1.88
CA ARG A 298 -22.27 0.31 2.47
C ARG A 298 -22.10 0.56 3.97
N SER A 299 -22.74 1.62 4.47
CA SER A 299 -22.81 1.87 5.93
C SER A 299 -23.03 0.56 6.74
N PRO A 300 -22.26 0.35 7.82
CA PRO A 300 -21.57 1.38 8.60
C PRO A 300 -20.28 1.92 7.97
N GLU A 301 -19.73 1.26 6.97
CA GLU A 301 -18.47 1.64 6.33
C GLU A 301 -18.58 2.98 5.59
N VAL A 302 -17.44 3.68 5.46
CA VAL A 302 -17.36 5.02 4.86
C VAL A 302 -16.27 5.09 3.77
N ALA A 303 -16.16 6.22 3.10
CA ALA A 303 -15.08 6.40 2.14
C ALA A 303 -13.75 6.75 2.82
N ILE A 304 -13.80 7.51 3.93
CA ILE A 304 -12.62 7.92 4.71
C ILE A 304 -12.97 7.80 6.18
N ASP A 305 -12.33 6.86 6.85
CA ASP A 305 -12.48 6.55 8.26
C ASP A 305 -11.32 7.06 9.13
N ALA A 306 -11.58 7.17 10.41
CA ALA A 306 -10.62 7.36 11.49
C ALA A 306 -11.21 6.80 12.78
N ASN A 307 -10.42 6.18 13.64
CA ASN A 307 -10.88 5.43 14.82
C ASN A 307 -11.47 6.32 15.92
N THR A 308 -12.69 6.81 15.68
CA THR A 308 -13.42 7.68 16.62
C THR A 308 -13.78 6.97 17.91
N GLU A 309 -13.87 5.65 17.95
CA GLU A 309 -14.08 4.83 19.13
C GLU A 309 -12.94 5.00 20.15
N GLU A 310 -11.71 5.20 19.66
CA GLU A 310 -10.54 5.51 20.47
C GLU A 310 -10.23 7.01 20.59
N ARG A 311 -11.20 7.88 20.23
CA ARG A 311 -11.09 9.35 20.27
C ARG A 311 -10.08 9.90 19.25
N LYS A 312 -9.81 9.17 18.18
CA LYS A 312 -9.08 9.65 17.03
C LYS A 312 -10.04 10.42 16.11
N GLN A 313 -9.55 11.10 15.11
CA GLN A 313 -10.39 11.99 14.31
C GLN A 313 -9.90 12.09 12.87
N LEU A 314 -10.85 12.21 11.94
CA LEU A 314 -10.59 12.64 10.56
C LEU A 314 -10.46 14.16 10.50
N TYR A 315 -9.36 14.65 9.96
CA TYR A 315 -9.07 16.06 9.73
C TYR A 315 -9.06 16.37 8.23
N VAL A 316 -10.03 17.12 7.73
CA VAL A 316 -10.05 17.64 6.36
C VAL A 316 -9.49 19.07 6.38
N GLN A 317 -8.23 19.21 6.00
CA GLN A 317 -7.48 20.46 6.11
C GLN A 317 -7.16 21.08 4.74
N GLY A 318 -7.20 20.28 3.67
CA GLY A 318 -6.87 20.73 2.31
C GLY A 318 -7.16 19.68 1.26
N GLY A 319 -6.72 19.94 0.02
CA GLY A 319 -6.82 19.02 -1.11
C GLY A 319 -8.15 19.10 -1.87
N THR A 320 -8.25 18.24 -2.89
CA THR A 320 -9.47 17.99 -3.66
C THR A 320 -10.00 16.61 -3.28
N ILE A 321 -11.21 16.57 -2.73
CA ILE A 321 -11.76 15.34 -2.15
C ILE A 321 -13.03 14.94 -2.89
N VAL A 322 -13.11 13.67 -3.21
CA VAL A 322 -14.30 12.94 -3.69
C VAL A 322 -14.45 11.72 -2.80
N ALA A 323 -15.48 11.68 -1.97
CA ALA A 323 -15.74 10.59 -1.02
C ALA A 323 -17.12 9.97 -1.29
N ILE A 324 -17.14 8.79 -1.89
CA ILE A 324 -18.35 7.99 -2.12
C ILE A 324 -18.46 6.93 -1.03
N GLY A 325 -19.38 7.10 -0.13
CA GLY A 325 -19.49 6.39 1.15
C GLY A 325 -19.62 7.38 2.31
N GLY A 326 -19.15 8.63 2.10
CA GLY A 326 -19.14 9.66 3.11
C GLY A 326 -17.80 9.78 3.83
N LEU A 327 -17.78 10.56 4.88
CA LEU A 327 -16.67 10.78 5.78
C LEU A 327 -17.06 10.30 7.17
N GLU A 328 -16.09 9.89 7.95
CA GLU A 328 -16.28 9.50 9.35
C GLU A 328 -17.03 10.57 10.14
N SER A 329 -17.88 10.10 11.03
CA SER A 329 -18.72 10.96 11.87
C SER A 329 -17.88 11.78 12.84
N GLY A 330 -18.16 13.09 12.95
CA GLY A 330 -17.39 13.98 13.80
C GLY A 330 -16.08 14.49 13.16
N ALA A 331 -15.90 14.32 11.86
CA ALA A 331 -14.72 14.85 11.15
C ALA A 331 -14.53 16.36 11.39
N SER A 332 -13.27 16.76 11.61
CA SER A 332 -12.85 18.16 11.75
C SER A 332 -12.63 18.79 10.37
N LEU A 333 -13.53 19.64 9.94
CA LEU A 333 -13.54 20.23 8.60
C LEU A 333 -13.04 21.68 8.67
N THR A 334 -11.75 21.93 8.39
CA THR A 334 -11.24 23.29 8.21
C THR A 334 -11.36 23.75 6.77
N GLN A 335 -11.56 22.82 5.83
CA GLN A 335 -11.97 23.09 4.45
C GLN A 335 -13.44 22.75 4.28
N SER A 336 -14.18 23.61 3.56
CA SER A 336 -15.62 23.42 3.32
C SER A 336 -15.89 22.13 2.53
N CYS A 337 -16.75 21.29 3.07
CA CYS A 337 -17.22 20.07 2.42
C CYS A 337 -18.70 20.20 2.03
N TYR A 338 -19.07 19.52 0.98
CA TYR A 338 -20.44 19.54 0.46
C TYR A 338 -20.89 18.13 0.13
N SER A 339 -22.17 17.84 0.40
CA SER A 339 -22.81 16.58 0.02
C SER A 339 -23.75 16.74 -1.16
N ALA A 340 -23.79 15.73 -2.01
CA ALA A 340 -24.82 15.54 -3.02
C ALA A 340 -25.80 14.44 -2.58
N SER A 341 -27.06 14.55 -3.02
CA SER A 341 -28.13 13.60 -2.64
C SER A 341 -27.98 12.22 -3.28
N SER A 342 -27.21 12.11 -4.35
CA SER A 342 -27.01 10.86 -5.08
C SER A 342 -25.77 10.93 -5.97
N VAL A 343 -25.22 9.76 -6.25
CA VAL A 343 -24.14 9.53 -7.22
C VAL A 343 -24.61 8.56 -8.29
N SER A 344 -24.34 8.86 -9.57
CA SER A 344 -24.64 7.98 -10.70
C SER A 344 -23.44 7.07 -10.98
N LYS A 345 -23.71 5.78 -11.24
CA LYS A 345 -22.70 4.80 -11.62
C LYS A 345 -22.20 5.01 -13.05
N ASN A 346 -20.99 4.58 -13.36
CA ASN A 346 -20.37 4.61 -14.70
C ASN A 346 -20.52 5.98 -15.40
N THR A 347 -20.38 7.07 -14.63
CA THR A 347 -20.68 8.43 -15.08
C THR A 347 -19.46 9.32 -14.89
N TRP A 348 -19.15 10.14 -15.91
CA TRP A 348 -18.13 11.17 -15.80
C TRP A 348 -18.63 12.37 -15.01
N TYR A 349 -17.83 12.83 -14.09
CA TYR A 349 -18.03 14.01 -13.28
C TYR A 349 -16.91 15.01 -13.48
N ALA A 350 -17.22 16.29 -13.36
CA ALA A 350 -16.24 17.37 -13.31
C ALA A 350 -16.45 18.19 -12.03
N LEU A 351 -15.42 18.21 -11.19
CA LEU A 351 -15.37 18.97 -9.94
C LEU A 351 -14.58 20.24 -10.17
N TYR A 352 -15.11 21.36 -9.72
CA TYR A 352 -14.51 22.68 -9.88
C TYR A 352 -14.24 23.34 -8.53
N SER A 353 -13.16 24.14 -8.50
CA SER A 353 -12.80 25.07 -7.43
C SER A 353 -12.91 26.50 -7.98
N GLY A 354 -14.01 27.20 -7.65
CA GLY A 354 -14.37 28.43 -8.35
C GLY A 354 -14.68 28.17 -9.83
N SER A 355 -13.93 28.82 -10.72
CA SER A 355 -14.00 28.60 -12.18
C SER A 355 -13.08 27.48 -12.69
N ASP A 356 -12.13 27.04 -11.88
CA ASP A 356 -11.06 26.16 -12.30
C ASP A 356 -11.47 24.70 -12.19
N LEU A 357 -11.13 23.90 -13.21
CA LEU A 357 -11.36 22.47 -13.21
C LEU A 357 -10.38 21.81 -12.24
N ALA A 358 -10.89 21.35 -11.10
CA ALA A 358 -10.06 20.74 -10.05
C ALA A 358 -9.83 19.24 -10.28
N PHE A 359 -10.86 18.50 -10.72
CA PHE A 359 -10.75 17.07 -10.96
C PHE A 359 -11.83 16.55 -11.91
N VAL A 360 -11.44 15.65 -12.81
CA VAL A 360 -12.34 14.93 -13.71
C VAL A 360 -12.24 13.44 -13.44
N PHE A 361 -13.33 12.84 -13.02
CA PHE A 361 -13.35 11.44 -12.60
C PHE A 361 -14.57 10.70 -13.13
N LYS A 362 -14.44 9.39 -13.22
CA LYS A 362 -15.51 8.49 -13.60
C LYS A 362 -15.84 7.59 -12.42
N THR A 363 -17.12 7.49 -12.11
CA THR A 363 -17.57 6.55 -11.08
C THR A 363 -17.54 5.11 -11.58
N PRO A 364 -17.25 4.13 -10.71
CA PRO A 364 -17.33 2.71 -11.06
C PRO A 364 -18.74 2.28 -11.54
N SER A 365 -18.79 1.18 -12.26
CA SER A 365 -20.04 0.53 -12.67
C SER A 365 -20.80 -0.10 -11.49
N SER A 366 -20.09 -0.42 -10.41
CA SER A 366 -20.66 -0.90 -9.15
C SER A 366 -20.29 0.07 -8.02
N LEU A 367 -21.30 0.49 -7.25
CA LEU A 367 -21.15 1.30 -6.05
C LEU A 367 -22.11 0.75 -5.01
N SER A 368 -21.65 0.58 -3.80
CA SER A 368 -22.43 0.07 -2.66
C SER A 368 -23.13 1.21 -1.92
N SER A 369 -22.54 2.40 -1.91
CA SER A 369 -23.08 3.59 -1.23
C SER A 369 -23.59 4.63 -2.22
N SER A 370 -24.53 5.45 -1.77
CA SER A 370 -25.04 6.64 -2.48
C SER A 370 -24.66 7.96 -1.81
N THR A 371 -24.09 7.92 -0.60
CA THR A 371 -23.57 9.12 0.07
C THR A 371 -22.37 9.66 -0.72
N PHE A 372 -22.39 10.96 -1.01
CA PHE A 372 -21.39 11.56 -1.87
C PHE A 372 -20.97 12.91 -1.30
N VAL A 373 -19.72 12.99 -0.86
CA VAL A 373 -19.12 14.21 -0.32
C VAL A 373 -18.00 14.67 -1.25
N VAL A 374 -17.96 15.98 -1.51
CA VAL A 374 -16.89 16.62 -2.31
C VAL A 374 -16.36 17.85 -1.58
N SER A 375 -15.08 18.16 -1.81
CA SER A 375 -14.42 19.33 -1.25
C SER A 375 -13.31 19.83 -2.18
N THR A 376 -13.14 21.15 -2.24
CA THR A 376 -12.02 21.82 -2.92
C THR A 376 -11.56 23.01 -2.08
N SER A 377 -10.38 23.55 -2.37
CA SER A 377 -9.83 24.72 -1.65
C SER A 377 -10.61 26.04 -1.89
N GLY A 378 -11.44 26.09 -2.94
CA GLY A 378 -12.26 27.27 -3.28
C GLY A 378 -13.74 26.95 -3.24
N THR A 379 -14.56 27.74 -3.94
CA THR A 379 -15.99 27.48 -4.09
C THR A 379 -16.21 26.20 -4.88
N THR A 380 -16.70 25.16 -4.21
CA THR A 380 -16.91 23.85 -4.80
C THR A 380 -18.16 23.81 -5.65
N SER A 381 -18.05 23.35 -6.88
CA SER A 381 -19.19 23.00 -7.73
C SER A 381 -18.92 21.70 -8.50
N LEU A 382 -20.01 20.99 -8.84
CA LEU A 382 -19.94 19.66 -9.45
C LEU A 382 -20.89 19.57 -10.65
N LYS A 383 -20.43 18.96 -11.73
CA LYS A 383 -21.26 18.57 -12.87
C LYS A 383 -21.22 17.07 -13.07
N SER A 384 -22.35 16.48 -13.43
CA SER A 384 -22.48 15.06 -13.76
C SER A 384 -22.83 14.87 -15.24
N GLY A 385 -22.45 13.73 -15.81
CA GLY A 385 -22.74 13.39 -17.21
C GLY A 385 -21.99 14.30 -18.19
N VAL A 386 -20.79 14.72 -17.83
CA VAL A 386 -19.94 15.55 -18.69
C VAL A 386 -19.36 14.72 -19.84
N THR A 387 -19.07 15.39 -20.96
CA THR A 387 -18.28 14.83 -22.06
C THR A 387 -16.85 15.34 -21.95
N THR A 388 -15.88 14.43 -22.07
CA THR A 388 -14.45 14.73 -22.01
C THR A 388 -13.77 14.52 -23.34
N SER A 389 -12.78 15.34 -23.66
CA SER A 389 -11.91 15.15 -24.83
C SER A 389 -10.49 15.53 -24.49
N GLY A 390 -9.51 14.78 -25.01
CA GLY A 390 -8.08 14.95 -24.67
C GLY A 390 -7.81 14.59 -23.20
N GLY A 391 -6.67 15.07 -22.72
CA GLY A 391 -6.16 14.74 -21.38
C GLY A 391 -5.45 13.39 -21.33
N THR A 392 -4.75 13.16 -20.22
CA THR A 392 -4.05 11.91 -19.93
C THR A 392 -4.90 11.07 -18.98
N SER A 393 -5.07 9.79 -19.33
CA SER A 393 -5.74 8.83 -18.43
C SER A 393 -4.87 8.56 -17.21
N ILE A 394 -5.44 8.70 -16.03
CA ILE A 394 -4.82 8.43 -14.74
C ILE A 394 -5.74 7.56 -13.89
N LEU A 395 -5.21 7.06 -12.75
CA LEU A 395 -5.95 6.22 -11.81
C LEU A 395 -6.64 5.03 -12.52
N ASN A 396 -5.88 4.27 -13.27
CA ASN A 396 -6.39 3.11 -14.02
C ASN A 396 -7.64 3.44 -14.87
N SER A 397 -7.66 4.61 -15.51
CA SER A 397 -8.75 5.14 -16.34
C SER A 397 -10.02 5.59 -15.59
N TYR A 398 -9.94 5.73 -14.27
CA TYR A 398 -11.03 6.34 -13.49
C TYR A 398 -10.95 7.87 -13.41
N ALA A 399 -9.87 8.47 -13.91
CA ALA A 399 -9.76 9.93 -13.97
C ALA A 399 -8.98 10.39 -15.21
N LEU A 400 -9.05 11.69 -15.47
CA LEU A 400 -8.30 12.35 -16.54
C LEU A 400 -7.58 13.57 -15.99
N SER A 401 -6.31 13.70 -16.36
CA SER A 401 -5.50 14.90 -16.09
C SER A 401 -5.53 15.80 -17.34
N GLY A 402 -5.93 17.07 -17.17
CA GLY A 402 -5.94 18.09 -18.22
C GLY A 402 -6.89 17.86 -19.40
N PRO A 403 -8.09 17.25 -19.21
CA PRO A 403 -9.04 17.12 -20.33
C PRO A 403 -9.76 18.44 -20.60
N THR A 404 -10.31 18.56 -21.80
CA THR A 404 -11.38 19.53 -22.06
C THR A 404 -12.71 18.92 -21.67
N VAL A 405 -13.51 19.68 -20.92
CA VAL A 405 -14.83 19.24 -20.43
C VAL A 405 -15.93 20.08 -21.03
N SER A 406 -17.00 19.43 -21.49
CA SER A 406 -18.19 20.08 -22.06
C SER A 406 -19.47 19.39 -21.58
N GLY A 407 -20.61 20.10 -21.67
CA GLY A 407 -21.91 19.57 -21.30
C GLY A 407 -22.06 19.27 -19.82
N GLY A 408 -22.85 18.25 -19.51
CA GLY A 408 -23.18 17.84 -18.15
C GLY A 408 -24.25 18.72 -17.48
N SER A 409 -24.79 18.19 -16.40
CA SER A 409 -25.78 18.87 -15.56
C SER A 409 -25.17 19.24 -14.22
N SER A 410 -25.49 20.45 -13.71
CA SER A 410 -25.07 20.85 -12.37
C SER A 410 -25.69 19.94 -11.31
N VAL A 411 -24.86 19.50 -10.36
CA VAL A 411 -25.30 18.73 -9.21
C VAL A 411 -25.58 19.70 -8.07
N THR A 412 -26.76 19.57 -7.43
CA THR A 412 -27.09 20.35 -6.23
C THR A 412 -26.25 19.88 -5.06
N LEU A 413 -25.48 20.77 -4.48
CA LEU A 413 -24.64 20.53 -3.32
C LEU A 413 -25.23 21.21 -2.09
N SER A 414 -25.22 20.51 -0.95
CA SER A 414 -25.60 21.04 0.37
C SER A 414 -24.36 21.07 1.27
N SER A 415 -24.27 22.06 2.14
CA SER A 415 -23.17 22.12 3.10
C SER A 415 -23.11 20.84 3.94
N TYR A 416 -21.91 20.28 4.11
CA TYR A 416 -21.66 19.09 4.92
C TYR A 416 -20.87 19.50 6.17
N SER A 417 -21.34 19.11 7.34
CA SER A 417 -20.80 19.55 8.64
C SER A 417 -20.10 18.45 9.44
N GLY A 418 -19.78 17.30 8.81
CA GLY A 418 -19.08 16.20 9.48
C GLY A 418 -19.95 15.35 10.43
N GLY A 419 -21.26 15.58 10.48
CA GLY A 419 -22.20 14.76 11.27
C GLY A 419 -23.17 14.04 10.36
N ASN A 420 -23.59 12.85 10.72
CA ASN A 420 -24.72 12.19 10.06
C ASN A 420 -25.96 13.08 10.22
N SER A 421 -26.52 13.57 9.13
CA SER A 421 -27.85 14.17 9.14
C SER A 421 -28.86 13.06 9.42
N GLY A 422 -29.13 12.82 10.72
CA GLY A 422 -30.31 12.23 11.31
C GLY A 422 -31.04 11.11 10.59
N GLY A 423 -30.69 9.87 10.91
CA GLY A 423 -31.71 8.82 11.03
C GLY A 423 -32.10 8.67 12.50
N PRO A 424 -33.38 8.39 12.85
CA PRO A 424 -33.79 8.28 14.24
C PRO A 424 -33.16 7.06 14.94
N GLY A 425 -32.62 7.28 16.13
CA GLY A 425 -31.89 6.33 16.95
C GLY A 425 -32.52 4.94 16.99
N GLY A 426 -31.67 3.97 16.76
CA GLY A 426 -31.84 2.59 17.14
C GLY A 426 -30.70 2.24 18.09
N GLY A 427 -31.01 2.12 19.39
CA GLY A 427 -30.06 1.61 20.38
C GLY A 427 -29.69 0.18 20.00
N GLY A 428 -28.47 -0.04 19.68
CA GLY A 428 -27.85 -1.34 19.51
C GLY A 428 -26.86 -1.56 20.65
N GLY A 429 -27.04 -2.66 21.37
CA GLY A 429 -26.14 -3.08 22.44
C GLY A 429 -24.77 -3.51 21.94
N PRO A 430 -23.80 -3.76 22.83
CA PRO A 430 -22.40 -3.98 22.49
C PRO A 430 -22.20 -5.32 21.79
N GLY A 431 -22.01 -5.29 20.48
CA GLY A 431 -21.50 -6.40 19.70
C GLY A 431 -19.99 -6.27 19.60
N GLY A 432 -19.27 -7.11 20.36
CA GLY A 432 -17.83 -7.17 20.26
C GLY A 432 -17.42 -7.62 18.85
N ARG A 433 -16.56 -6.85 18.21
CA ARG A 433 -15.83 -7.24 16.98
C ARG A 433 -14.97 -8.45 17.29
N PRO A 434 -14.96 -9.51 16.47
CA PRO A 434 -13.89 -10.49 16.55
C PRO A 434 -12.63 -9.85 16.00
N GLY A 435 -11.61 -9.73 16.85
CA GLY A 435 -10.28 -9.38 16.42
C GLY A 435 -9.80 -10.39 15.39
N GLY A 436 -9.54 -9.95 14.17
CA GLY A 436 -8.84 -10.71 13.16
C GLY A 436 -7.35 -10.69 13.50
N TRP A 437 -6.79 -11.86 13.56
CA TRP A 437 -5.37 -12.14 13.68
C TRP A 437 -4.81 -12.45 12.29
#